data_d12cc630a0458be19527561bfad2d85d
#
_entry.id   d12cc630a0458be19527561bfad2d85d
#
_cell.length_a   1.000
_cell.length_b   1.000
_cell.length_c   1.000
_cell.angle_alpha   90.00
_cell.angle_beta   90.00
_cell.angle_gamma   90.00
#
_symmetry.space_group_name_H-M   'P 1'
#
loop_
_entity.id
_entity.type
_entity.pdbx_description
1 polymer ?
#
loop_
_entity_poly.entity_id
_entity_poly.type
_entity_poly.pdbx_seq_one_letter_code
_entity_poly.pdbx_strand_id
1 'polypeptide(L)'
;MAGNRGSMAADVSSPGIAPGGLPHEAAIRSGTDMLRTLAVAAGLACSVLFVVVGLGYQLQLYGDGSLFSYAVAVRDAWAFHWHNISARLFVYLFSLLPAETYVGLTGDARGGIALYGFLFFAAPLLGLAATFVADRSKGRIIFVYACFSTALLCPLVFGFPTEMWIAHALFWPTLTLAHYARSGIGGTALVLAAMLALVLTHEGALIFAAAIVATLLLRGARDAAFVRAAVILLVAILVWAAVRVTFPADEYFVKYFLRAAMNFFELNVFTNSDVLRLLLGTIASYAVVFFALRRLTAANAHIYAASIIAAGLAVYWLWFDPTLHAVNRYYLRTLLVLATPILGALAAVYALAADGRLALRVPLLSRLLAARASGGAARAIAGALMLVLLVHAVETAKFVTAWANYKAAVRALAMGAASDPALGDPRFVSSDRIPADLNRLSWFSTTHFLSVVVAPNFLPARLVVDRDADFVWLSCETATANAEADRVVPADSRRLVRAHECLHRRRRGPVR
;
A
#
# COMPACT_ATOMS: atom_id res chain seq x y z
N MET A 1 75.77 -4.68 48.64
CA MET A 1 74.93 -4.13 49.75
C MET A 1 73.61 -3.70 49.18
N ALA A 2 72.63 -4.57 49.37
CA ALA A 2 71.26 -4.39 48.81
C ALA A 2 70.36 -3.90 49.92
N GLY A 3 69.65 -2.80 49.68
CA GLY A 3 68.63 -2.25 50.60
C GLY A 3 67.21 -2.54 50.05
N ASN A 4 66.54 -3.41 50.73
CA ASN A 4 65.17 -3.84 50.49
C ASN A 4 64.21 -2.80 51.11
N ARG A 5 63.32 -2.13 50.33
CA ARG A 5 62.23 -1.34 50.84
C ARG A 5 60.93 -1.97 50.42
N GLY A 6 60.29 -2.66 51.34
CA GLY A 6 58.92 -3.13 51.23
C GLY A 6 57.93 -1.98 51.20
N SER A 7 57.12 -1.91 50.16
CA SER A 7 55.98 -1.05 50.04
C SER A 7 54.69 -1.86 50.43
N MET A 8 54.10 -1.55 51.59
CA MET A 8 52.77 -2.00 51.97
C MET A 8 51.76 -1.21 51.10
N ALA A 9 51.19 -1.85 50.11
CA ALA A 9 49.99 -1.35 49.43
C ALA A 9 48.77 -1.67 50.26
N ALA A 10 48.11 -0.64 50.77
CA ALA A 10 46.80 -0.76 51.45
C ALA A 10 45.75 -1.06 50.37
N ASP A 11 45.12 -2.24 50.51
CA ASP A 11 44.02 -2.68 49.69
C ASP A 11 42.75 -1.91 50.13
N VAL A 12 42.40 -0.83 49.41
CA VAL A 12 41.17 -0.09 49.59
C VAL A 12 40.13 -0.77 48.70
N SER A 13 39.43 -1.76 49.26
CA SER A 13 38.26 -2.35 48.70
C SER A 13 37.14 -1.28 48.57
N SER A 14 37.01 -0.70 47.38
CA SER A 14 35.86 0.15 47.03
C SER A 14 34.60 -0.70 47.05
N PRO A 15 33.56 -0.30 47.78
CA PRO A 15 32.26 -1.00 47.75
C PRO A 15 31.71 -0.93 46.33
N GLY A 16 31.55 -2.10 45.69
CA GLY A 16 30.95 -2.22 44.37
C GLY A 16 29.55 -1.62 44.37
N ILE A 17 29.41 -0.46 43.75
CA ILE A 17 28.10 0.11 43.42
C ILE A 17 27.51 -0.84 42.37
N ALA A 18 26.54 -1.66 42.80
CA ALA A 18 25.72 -2.45 41.88
C ALA A 18 25.12 -1.51 40.82
N PRO A 19 25.08 -1.89 39.52
CA PRO A 19 24.50 -1.07 38.50
C PRO A 19 22.96 -1.08 38.60
N GLY A 20 22.44 -0.43 39.62
CA GLY A 20 21.04 -0.05 39.72
C GLY A 20 20.82 1.08 38.72
N GLY A 21 20.47 0.73 37.46
CA GLY A 21 20.05 1.73 36.50
C GLY A 21 18.93 2.57 37.12
N LEU A 22 19.06 3.91 37.02
CA LEU A 22 18.09 4.84 37.60
C LEU A 22 16.68 4.44 37.13
N PRO A 23 15.65 4.55 38.00
CA PRO A 23 14.25 4.22 37.65
C PRO A 23 13.76 4.86 36.34
N HIS A 24 14.33 5.98 35.99
CA HIS A 24 14.06 6.71 34.77
C HIS A 24 14.56 5.98 33.49
N GLU A 25 15.73 5.37 33.52
CA GLU A 25 16.26 4.58 32.38
C GLU A 25 15.44 3.30 32.15
N ALA A 26 15.01 2.64 33.21
CA ALA A 26 14.14 1.46 33.12
C ALA A 26 12.78 1.82 32.50
N ALA A 27 12.18 2.97 32.86
CA ALA A 27 10.92 3.44 32.30
C ALA A 27 11.05 3.87 30.81
N ILE A 28 12.20 4.40 30.41
CA ILE A 28 12.48 4.73 28.98
C ILE A 28 12.59 3.46 28.18
N ARG A 29 13.36 2.46 28.61
CA ARG A 29 13.53 1.17 27.92
C ARG A 29 12.18 0.46 27.75
N SER A 30 11.41 0.38 28.82
CA SER A 30 10.07 -0.25 28.78
C SER A 30 9.13 0.40 27.75
N GLY A 31 9.07 1.72 27.66
CA GLY A 31 8.21 2.43 26.69
C GLY A 31 8.63 2.23 25.24
N THR A 32 9.93 2.25 24.96
CA THR A 32 10.47 2.03 23.59
C THR A 32 10.29 0.59 23.14
N ASP A 33 10.48 -0.37 24.03
CA ASP A 33 10.29 -1.80 23.72
C ASP A 33 8.82 -2.11 23.46
N MET A 34 7.90 -1.52 24.23
CA MET A 34 6.45 -1.63 24.00
C MET A 34 6.05 -1.10 22.61
N LEU A 35 6.47 0.10 22.25
CA LEU A 35 6.17 0.67 20.91
C LEU A 35 6.74 -0.20 19.78
N ARG A 36 7.97 -0.67 19.94
CA ARG A 36 8.62 -1.56 18.99
C ARG A 36 7.83 -2.86 18.80
N THR A 37 7.48 -3.53 19.90
CA THR A 37 6.71 -4.77 19.87
C THR A 37 5.35 -4.56 19.24
N LEU A 38 4.64 -3.48 19.61
CA LEU A 38 3.36 -3.12 19.01
C LEU A 38 3.49 -2.85 17.51
N ALA A 39 4.48 -2.08 17.08
CA ALA A 39 4.68 -1.76 15.66
C ALA A 39 4.95 -3.02 14.83
N VAL A 40 5.82 -3.92 15.32
CA VAL A 40 6.12 -5.18 14.63
C VAL A 40 4.90 -6.09 14.59
N ALA A 41 4.23 -6.31 15.72
CA ALA A 41 3.05 -7.15 15.79
C ALA A 41 1.91 -6.61 14.90
N ALA A 42 1.64 -5.31 14.96
CA ALA A 42 0.61 -4.68 14.15
C ALA A 42 0.93 -4.71 12.65
N GLY A 43 2.17 -4.42 12.24
CA GLY A 43 2.58 -4.47 10.83
C GLY A 43 2.46 -5.87 10.23
N LEU A 44 2.89 -6.88 10.97
CA LEU A 44 2.73 -8.30 10.56
C LEU A 44 1.26 -8.70 10.53
N ALA A 45 0.48 -8.36 11.57
CA ALA A 45 -0.95 -8.65 11.63
C ALA A 45 -1.71 -8.00 10.47
N CYS A 46 -1.48 -6.71 10.19
CA CYS A 46 -2.09 -6.02 9.04
C CYS A 46 -1.74 -6.69 7.72
N SER A 47 -0.49 -7.13 7.53
CA SER A 47 -0.05 -7.80 6.31
C SER A 47 -0.71 -9.18 6.14
N VAL A 48 -0.80 -9.97 7.21
CA VAL A 48 -1.49 -11.27 7.20
C VAL A 48 -2.99 -11.10 6.96
N LEU A 49 -3.62 -10.17 7.68
CA LEU A 49 -5.04 -9.86 7.50
C LEU A 49 -5.34 -9.38 6.08
N PHE A 50 -4.42 -8.65 5.43
CA PHE A 50 -4.60 -8.24 4.04
C PHE A 50 -4.70 -9.43 3.09
N VAL A 51 -3.89 -10.47 3.31
CA VAL A 51 -4.00 -11.73 2.54
C VAL A 51 -5.31 -12.45 2.84
N VAL A 52 -5.60 -12.67 4.13
CA VAL A 52 -6.77 -13.49 4.56
C VAL A 52 -8.09 -12.82 4.17
N VAL A 53 -8.24 -11.55 4.52
CA VAL A 53 -9.46 -10.77 4.22
C VAL A 53 -9.55 -10.47 2.72
N GLY A 54 -8.42 -10.14 2.09
CA GLY A 54 -8.35 -9.88 0.66
C GLY A 54 -8.87 -11.05 -0.17
N LEU A 55 -8.36 -12.24 0.08
CA LEU A 55 -8.81 -13.47 -0.60
C LEU A 55 -10.21 -13.89 -0.18
N GLY A 56 -10.52 -13.87 1.12
CA GLY A 56 -11.81 -14.29 1.66
C GLY A 56 -12.99 -13.48 1.10
N TYR A 57 -12.81 -12.18 0.95
CA TYR A 57 -13.83 -11.30 0.35
C TYR A 57 -13.62 -11.05 -1.14
N GLN A 58 -12.59 -11.63 -1.74
CA GLN A 58 -12.24 -11.43 -3.15
C GLN A 58 -12.01 -9.96 -3.51
N LEU A 59 -11.23 -9.24 -2.70
CA LEU A 59 -10.94 -7.82 -2.91
C LEU A 59 -10.14 -7.57 -4.19
N GLN A 60 -9.50 -8.57 -4.75
CA GLN A 60 -8.86 -8.51 -6.09
C GLN A 60 -9.85 -8.24 -7.22
N LEU A 61 -11.15 -8.35 -6.96
CA LEU A 61 -12.19 -8.00 -7.92
C LEU A 61 -12.66 -6.54 -7.80
N TYR A 62 -12.18 -5.78 -6.79
CA TYR A 62 -12.65 -4.43 -6.54
C TYR A 62 -11.91 -3.39 -7.39
N GLY A 63 -12.63 -2.45 -7.98
CA GLY A 63 -12.06 -1.38 -8.82
C GLY A 63 -11.29 -1.93 -10.03
N ASP A 64 -10.09 -1.42 -10.28
CA ASP A 64 -9.21 -1.88 -11.38
C ASP A 64 -8.91 -3.39 -11.28
N GLY A 65 -9.03 -3.96 -10.09
CA GLY A 65 -8.84 -5.39 -9.89
C GLY A 65 -9.82 -6.27 -10.68
N SER A 66 -11.05 -5.79 -10.98
CA SER A 66 -11.98 -6.52 -11.84
C SER A 66 -11.51 -6.56 -13.29
N LEU A 67 -10.91 -5.47 -13.78
CA LEU A 67 -10.29 -5.40 -15.11
C LEU A 67 -9.12 -6.40 -15.20
N PHE A 68 -8.20 -6.38 -14.24
CA PHE A 68 -7.06 -7.32 -14.23
C PHE A 68 -7.51 -8.77 -14.07
N SER A 69 -8.52 -9.03 -13.23
CA SER A 69 -9.10 -10.35 -13.07
C SER A 69 -9.76 -10.85 -14.35
N TYR A 70 -10.43 -9.97 -15.07
CA TYR A 70 -10.97 -10.28 -16.40
C TYR A 70 -9.85 -10.60 -17.40
N ALA A 71 -8.81 -9.76 -17.45
CA ALA A 71 -7.68 -9.94 -18.34
C ALA A 71 -6.95 -11.30 -18.11
N VAL A 72 -6.76 -11.68 -16.84
CA VAL A 72 -6.23 -13.00 -16.46
C VAL A 72 -7.15 -14.13 -16.94
N ALA A 73 -8.48 -14.00 -16.75
CA ALA A 73 -9.44 -15.03 -17.13
C ALA A 73 -9.48 -15.28 -18.65
N VAL A 74 -9.32 -14.21 -19.45
CA VAL A 74 -9.31 -14.30 -20.92
C VAL A 74 -7.91 -14.52 -21.52
N ARG A 75 -6.88 -14.60 -20.66
CA ARG A 75 -5.47 -14.78 -21.05
C ARG A 75 -4.97 -13.65 -21.97
N ASP A 76 -5.27 -12.43 -21.58
CA ASP A 76 -4.91 -11.21 -22.32
C ASP A 76 -4.33 -10.12 -21.40
N ALA A 77 -3.77 -10.53 -20.27
CA ALA A 77 -3.28 -9.62 -19.25
C ALA A 77 -2.15 -8.73 -19.75
N TRP A 78 -1.31 -9.25 -20.67
CA TRP A 78 -0.24 -8.46 -21.28
C TRP A 78 -0.80 -7.31 -22.13
N ALA A 79 -1.75 -7.57 -23.02
CA ALA A 79 -2.34 -6.55 -23.86
C ALA A 79 -3.08 -5.49 -23.03
N PHE A 80 -3.88 -5.91 -22.05
CA PHE A 80 -4.54 -4.97 -21.13
C PHE A 80 -3.57 -4.12 -20.34
N HIS A 81 -2.54 -4.74 -19.76
CA HIS A 81 -1.53 -4.04 -19.01
C HIS A 81 -0.80 -3.02 -19.88
N TRP A 82 -0.42 -3.45 -21.07
CA TRP A 82 0.40 -2.70 -22.00
C TRP A 82 -0.31 -1.46 -22.54
N HIS A 83 -1.53 -1.60 -22.99
CA HIS A 83 -2.31 -0.49 -23.56
C HIS A 83 -2.82 0.49 -22.49
N ASN A 84 -3.15 -0.01 -21.30
CA ASN A 84 -3.76 0.82 -20.27
C ASN A 84 -2.74 1.40 -19.28
N ILE A 85 -1.67 0.66 -18.95
CA ILE A 85 -0.73 1.01 -17.87
C ILE A 85 0.72 0.71 -18.25
N SER A 86 1.13 1.11 -19.42
CA SER A 86 2.53 0.93 -19.86
C SER A 86 3.51 1.43 -18.78
N ALA A 87 4.71 0.89 -18.76
CA ALA A 87 5.77 1.16 -17.78
C ALA A 87 5.56 0.64 -16.35
N ARG A 88 4.47 -0.06 -16.03
CA ARG A 88 4.30 -0.81 -14.77
C ARG A 88 4.70 -2.28 -14.94
N LEU A 89 5.80 -2.51 -15.62
CA LEU A 89 6.28 -3.84 -16.02
C LEU A 89 6.45 -4.78 -14.83
N PHE A 90 6.90 -4.27 -13.67
CA PHE A 90 7.11 -5.12 -12.50
C PHE A 90 5.79 -5.69 -11.96
N VAL A 91 4.70 -4.93 -11.99
CA VAL A 91 3.38 -5.42 -11.57
C VAL A 91 2.93 -6.58 -12.46
N TYR A 92 3.12 -6.45 -13.77
CA TYR A 92 2.82 -7.53 -14.69
C TYR A 92 3.64 -8.80 -14.38
N LEU A 93 4.95 -8.67 -14.27
CA LEU A 93 5.85 -9.79 -13.99
C LEU A 93 5.59 -10.45 -12.62
N PHE A 94 5.25 -9.65 -11.62
CA PHE A 94 5.07 -10.12 -10.25
C PHE A 94 3.71 -10.79 -10.02
N SER A 95 2.63 -10.26 -10.60
CA SER A 95 1.27 -10.70 -10.26
C SER A 95 0.45 -11.25 -11.43
N LEU A 96 0.49 -10.58 -12.59
CA LEU A 96 -0.37 -10.95 -13.72
C LEU A 96 0.21 -12.13 -14.53
N LEU A 97 1.49 -12.08 -14.88
CA LEU A 97 2.14 -13.15 -15.66
C LEU A 97 2.08 -14.53 -14.97
N PRO A 98 2.37 -14.67 -13.66
CA PRO A 98 2.21 -15.95 -12.98
C PRO A 98 0.77 -16.45 -13.00
N ALA A 99 -0.21 -15.55 -12.80
CA ALA A 99 -1.63 -15.90 -12.81
C ALA A 99 -2.08 -16.35 -14.22
N GLU A 100 -1.69 -15.62 -15.27
CA GLU A 100 -2.00 -15.96 -16.65
C GLU A 100 -1.33 -17.26 -17.08
N THR A 101 -0.08 -17.49 -16.66
CA THR A 101 0.64 -18.74 -16.88
C THR A 101 -0.08 -19.92 -16.22
N TYR A 102 -0.54 -19.74 -14.97
CA TYR A 102 -1.34 -20.75 -14.28
C TYR A 102 -2.61 -21.09 -15.06
N VAL A 103 -3.36 -20.09 -15.52
CA VAL A 103 -4.56 -20.32 -16.36
C VAL A 103 -4.19 -21.05 -17.65
N GLY A 104 -3.07 -20.68 -18.27
CA GLY A 104 -2.58 -21.33 -19.50
C GLY A 104 -2.27 -22.81 -19.32
N LEU A 105 -1.73 -23.19 -18.17
CA LEU A 105 -1.33 -24.58 -17.87
C LEU A 105 -2.50 -25.44 -17.36
N THR A 106 -3.41 -24.85 -16.58
CA THR A 106 -4.47 -25.61 -15.89
C THR A 106 -5.86 -25.45 -16.50
N GLY A 107 -6.09 -24.39 -17.27
CA GLY A 107 -7.44 -24.00 -17.72
C GLY A 107 -8.32 -23.40 -16.62
N ASP A 108 -7.84 -23.34 -15.36
CA ASP A 108 -8.59 -22.82 -14.21
C ASP A 108 -8.43 -21.30 -14.07
N ALA A 109 -9.33 -20.56 -14.71
CA ALA A 109 -9.34 -19.10 -14.62
C ALA A 109 -9.68 -18.56 -13.21
N ARG A 110 -10.45 -19.32 -12.39
CA ARG A 110 -10.74 -18.90 -11.01
C ARG A 110 -9.52 -19.02 -10.11
N GLY A 111 -8.78 -20.12 -10.24
CA GLY A 111 -7.50 -20.31 -9.57
C GLY A 111 -6.48 -19.25 -9.99
N GLY A 112 -6.44 -18.89 -11.28
CA GLY A 112 -5.59 -17.82 -11.80
C GLY A 112 -5.92 -16.46 -11.18
N ILE A 113 -7.21 -16.08 -11.08
CA ILE A 113 -7.64 -14.85 -10.39
C ILE A 113 -7.30 -14.88 -8.90
N ALA A 114 -7.44 -16.03 -8.25
CA ALA A 114 -7.07 -16.19 -6.85
C ALA A 114 -5.55 -16.05 -6.65
N LEU A 115 -4.74 -16.59 -7.56
CA LEU A 115 -3.28 -16.46 -7.56
C LEU A 115 -2.85 -15.00 -7.77
N TYR A 116 -3.47 -14.28 -8.72
CA TYR A 116 -3.28 -12.83 -8.88
C TYR A 116 -3.53 -12.10 -7.56
N GLY A 117 -4.70 -12.35 -6.94
CA GLY A 117 -5.06 -11.74 -5.67
C GLY A 117 -4.07 -12.08 -4.56
N PHE A 118 -3.67 -13.36 -4.46
CA PHE A 118 -2.70 -13.81 -3.46
C PHE A 118 -1.36 -13.08 -3.58
N LEU A 119 -0.78 -13.04 -4.78
CA LEU A 119 0.49 -12.36 -5.00
C LEU A 119 0.40 -10.88 -4.67
N PHE A 120 -0.70 -10.24 -5.07
CA PHE A 120 -0.95 -8.84 -4.78
C PHE A 120 -1.05 -8.56 -3.28
N PHE A 121 -1.88 -9.33 -2.56
CA PHE A 121 -2.11 -9.13 -1.13
C PHE A 121 -0.92 -9.58 -0.27
N ALA A 122 -0.10 -10.51 -0.76
CA ALA A 122 1.11 -10.94 -0.08
C ALA A 122 2.27 -9.92 -0.19
N ALA A 123 2.20 -8.95 -1.11
CA ALA A 123 3.29 -8.01 -1.33
C ALA A 123 3.75 -7.28 -0.05
N PRO A 124 2.88 -6.73 0.84
CA PRO A 124 3.33 -6.13 2.08
C PRO A 124 4.09 -7.10 2.99
N LEU A 125 3.60 -8.34 3.13
CA LEU A 125 4.25 -9.37 3.95
C LEU A 125 5.62 -9.75 3.38
N LEU A 126 5.73 -9.94 2.06
CA LEU A 126 6.98 -10.22 1.36
C LEU A 126 7.97 -9.06 1.49
N GLY A 127 7.48 -7.81 1.39
CA GLY A 127 8.29 -6.61 1.60
C GLY A 127 8.85 -6.53 3.03
N LEU A 128 8.04 -6.83 4.05
CA LEU A 128 8.49 -6.91 5.44
C LEU A 128 9.53 -8.02 5.64
N ALA A 129 9.30 -9.21 5.07
CA ALA A 129 10.25 -10.33 5.15
C ALA A 129 11.58 -9.97 4.47
N ALA A 130 11.55 -9.39 3.27
CA ALA A 130 12.74 -8.95 2.56
C ALA A 130 13.50 -7.85 3.33
N THR A 131 12.76 -6.91 3.93
CA THR A 131 13.35 -5.86 4.78
C THR A 131 14.01 -6.47 6.02
N PHE A 132 13.34 -7.42 6.68
CA PHE A 132 13.90 -8.11 7.86
C PHE A 132 15.22 -8.81 7.55
N VAL A 133 15.29 -9.51 6.41
CA VAL A 133 16.51 -10.21 5.97
C VAL A 133 17.63 -9.23 5.59
N ALA A 134 17.28 -8.14 4.91
CA ALA A 134 18.24 -7.16 4.43
C ALA A 134 18.73 -6.19 5.53
N ASP A 135 17.91 -5.91 6.56
CA ASP A 135 18.20 -4.90 7.58
C ASP A 135 19.33 -5.33 8.52
N ARG A 136 20.42 -4.59 8.40
CA ARG A 136 21.64 -4.76 9.20
C ARG A 136 21.86 -3.60 10.18
N SER A 137 20.88 -2.70 10.31
CA SER A 137 20.95 -1.62 11.30
C SER A 137 20.89 -2.19 12.71
N LYS A 138 21.55 -1.50 13.65
CA LYS A 138 21.52 -1.90 15.06
C LYS A 138 20.08 -1.92 15.58
N GLY A 139 19.64 -3.10 15.98
CA GLY A 139 18.27 -3.33 16.41
C GLY A 139 17.23 -3.37 15.27
N ARG A 140 17.63 -3.56 14.01
CA ARG A 140 16.72 -3.65 12.84
C ARG A 140 15.72 -2.50 12.79
N ILE A 141 16.21 -1.28 12.90
CA ILE A 141 15.37 -0.07 13.01
C ILE A 141 14.54 0.14 11.75
N ILE A 142 15.11 -0.12 10.56
CA ILE A 142 14.38 0.07 9.29
C ILE A 142 13.21 -0.91 9.19
N PHE A 143 13.41 -2.17 9.61
CA PHE A 143 12.33 -3.17 9.67
C PHE A 143 11.21 -2.75 10.63
N VAL A 144 11.56 -2.24 11.82
CA VAL A 144 10.55 -1.74 12.78
C VAL A 144 9.73 -0.60 12.17
N TYR A 145 10.37 0.33 11.46
CA TYR A 145 9.67 1.42 10.77
C TYR A 145 8.84 0.93 9.59
N ALA A 146 9.29 -0.09 8.86
CA ALA A 146 8.51 -0.74 7.82
C ALA A 146 7.21 -1.33 8.39
N CYS A 147 7.31 -2.06 9.51
CA CYS A 147 6.15 -2.58 10.22
C CYS A 147 5.23 -1.47 10.73
N PHE A 148 5.79 -0.42 11.33
CA PHE A 148 5.03 0.74 11.79
C PHE A 148 4.29 1.43 10.63
N SER A 149 4.96 1.65 9.51
CA SER A 149 4.36 2.23 8.31
C SER A 149 3.22 1.39 7.77
N THR A 150 3.40 0.06 7.69
CA THR A 150 2.36 -0.86 7.23
C THR A 150 1.15 -0.86 8.17
N ALA A 151 1.37 -0.79 9.50
CA ALA A 151 0.30 -0.68 10.48
C ALA A 151 -0.44 0.66 10.40
N LEU A 152 0.31 1.77 10.29
CA LEU A 152 -0.24 3.13 10.21
C LEU A 152 -1.10 3.32 8.96
N LEU A 153 -0.66 2.80 7.82
CA LEU A 153 -1.32 2.97 6.52
C LEU A 153 -2.33 1.87 6.21
N CYS A 154 -2.42 0.85 6.98
CA CYS A 154 -3.15 -0.42 6.85
C CYS A 154 -3.88 -0.64 5.51
N PRO A 155 -3.47 -1.61 4.70
CA PRO A 155 -3.99 -1.78 3.35
C PRO A 155 -5.49 -2.13 3.29
N LEU A 156 -6.04 -2.69 4.36
CA LEU A 156 -7.41 -3.23 4.38
C LEU A 156 -8.50 -2.16 4.36
N VAL A 157 -8.28 -1.02 5.01
CA VAL A 157 -9.33 0.01 5.13
C VAL A 157 -9.76 0.58 3.78
N PHE A 158 -8.92 0.45 2.79
CA PHE A 158 -9.14 0.98 1.46
C PHE A 158 -9.61 -0.07 0.45
N GLY A 159 -9.47 -1.34 0.76
CA GLY A 159 -9.95 -2.50 -0.01
C GLY A 159 -9.55 -2.54 -1.48
N PHE A 160 -8.87 -1.54 -1.96
CA PHE A 160 -8.57 -1.31 -3.36
C PHE A 160 -7.18 -1.86 -3.73
N PRO A 161 -7.10 -2.76 -4.71
CA PRO A 161 -5.83 -3.29 -5.19
C PRO A 161 -5.08 -2.23 -6.00
N THR A 162 -4.42 -1.30 -5.31
CA THR A 162 -3.54 -0.32 -5.94
C THR A 162 -2.11 -0.81 -5.94
N GLU A 163 -1.42 -0.68 -7.08
CA GLU A 163 -0.02 -1.07 -7.25
C GLU A 163 0.92 -0.29 -6.32
N MET A 164 0.44 0.81 -5.75
CA MET A 164 1.19 1.55 -4.72
C MET A 164 1.46 0.72 -3.47
N TRP A 165 0.68 -0.34 -3.18
CA TRP A 165 1.00 -1.27 -2.10
C TRP A 165 2.22 -2.14 -2.42
N ILE A 166 2.39 -2.53 -3.68
CA ILE A 166 3.60 -3.23 -4.13
C ILE A 166 4.79 -2.26 -4.06
N ALA A 167 4.60 -1.00 -4.49
CA ALA A 167 5.64 0.02 -4.38
C ALA A 167 6.04 0.31 -2.93
N HIS A 168 5.07 0.44 -2.01
CA HIS A 168 5.33 0.58 -0.57
C HIS A 168 6.09 -0.63 -0.01
N ALA A 169 5.69 -1.84 -0.41
CA ALA A 169 6.36 -3.08 0.00
C ALA A 169 7.81 -3.15 -0.48
N LEU A 170 8.09 -2.69 -1.71
CA LEU A 170 9.43 -2.64 -2.30
C LEU A 170 10.29 -1.48 -1.75
N PHE A 171 9.68 -0.40 -1.30
CA PHE A 171 10.41 0.76 -0.78
C PHE A 171 11.33 0.37 0.38
N TRP A 172 10.85 -0.40 1.34
CA TRP A 172 11.58 -0.73 2.56
C TRP A 172 12.79 -1.63 2.34
N PRO A 173 12.70 -2.76 1.60
CA PRO A 173 13.91 -3.52 1.27
C PRO A 173 14.86 -2.74 0.38
N THR A 174 14.38 -1.90 -0.56
CA THR A 174 15.22 -1.07 -1.41
C THR A 174 15.98 -0.02 -0.59
N LEU A 175 15.31 0.67 0.35
CA LEU A 175 15.95 1.58 1.31
C LEU A 175 17.04 0.86 2.10
N THR A 176 16.72 -0.31 2.62
CA THR A 176 17.65 -1.13 3.41
C THR A 176 18.86 -1.54 2.59
N LEU A 177 18.66 -2.04 1.37
CA LEU A 177 19.74 -2.44 0.47
C LEU A 177 20.61 -1.23 0.05
N ALA A 178 20.00 -0.09 -0.22
CA ALA A 178 20.73 1.13 -0.56
C ALA A 178 21.72 1.52 0.55
N HIS A 179 21.31 1.42 1.82
CA HIS A 179 22.14 1.75 2.98
C HIS A 179 23.11 0.67 3.41
N TYR A 180 22.80 -0.62 3.26
CA TYR A 180 23.50 -1.74 3.91
C TYR A 180 24.02 -2.82 2.97
N ALA A 181 23.70 -2.79 1.66
CA ALA A 181 24.28 -3.74 0.71
C ALA A 181 25.80 -3.57 0.62
N ARG A 182 26.52 -4.70 0.59
CA ARG A 182 27.97 -4.72 0.46
C ARG A 182 28.41 -4.01 -0.81
N SER A 183 29.59 -3.38 -0.75
CA SER A 183 30.27 -2.88 -1.94
C SER A 183 30.73 -4.06 -2.81
N GLY A 184 30.56 -3.94 -4.13
CA GLY A 184 30.91 -4.98 -5.08
C GLY A 184 29.75 -5.27 -6.06
N ILE A 185 30.03 -6.14 -7.05
CA ILE A 185 29.11 -6.42 -8.17
C ILE A 185 27.77 -6.99 -7.65
N GLY A 186 27.79 -7.98 -6.77
CA GLY A 186 26.57 -8.61 -6.26
C GLY A 186 25.67 -7.66 -5.48
N GLY A 187 26.27 -6.82 -4.61
CA GLY A 187 25.50 -5.82 -3.86
C GLY A 187 24.95 -4.71 -4.76
N THR A 188 25.72 -4.31 -5.78
CA THR A 188 25.27 -3.32 -6.76
C THR A 188 24.14 -3.87 -7.64
N ALA A 189 24.26 -5.10 -8.11
CA ALA A 189 23.20 -5.77 -8.88
C ALA A 189 21.91 -5.91 -8.07
N LEU A 190 22.02 -6.23 -6.78
CA LEU A 190 20.84 -6.35 -5.90
C LEU A 190 20.13 -5.00 -5.69
N VAL A 191 20.90 -3.90 -5.47
CA VAL A 191 20.34 -2.56 -5.37
C VAL A 191 19.71 -2.12 -6.69
N LEU A 192 20.35 -2.42 -7.83
CA LEU A 192 19.80 -2.13 -9.16
C LEU A 192 18.48 -2.89 -9.39
N ALA A 193 18.45 -4.18 -9.12
CA ALA A 193 17.25 -4.99 -9.28
C ALA A 193 16.09 -4.47 -8.41
N ALA A 194 16.36 -4.13 -7.13
CA ALA A 194 15.35 -3.59 -6.23
C ALA A 194 14.86 -2.20 -6.69
N MET A 195 15.76 -1.33 -7.17
CA MET A 195 15.42 0.00 -7.67
C MET A 195 14.62 -0.07 -8.98
N LEU A 196 14.98 -0.97 -9.89
CA LEU A 196 14.21 -1.22 -11.12
C LEU A 196 12.83 -1.77 -10.81
N ALA A 197 12.72 -2.76 -9.92
CA ALA A 197 11.44 -3.30 -9.47
C ALA A 197 10.55 -2.18 -8.89
N LEU A 198 11.10 -1.31 -8.03
CA LEU A 198 10.38 -0.19 -7.44
C LEU A 198 9.89 0.80 -8.50
N VAL A 199 10.79 1.28 -9.37
CA VAL A 199 10.48 2.32 -10.38
C VAL A 199 9.49 1.80 -11.44
N LEU A 200 9.60 0.51 -11.82
CA LEU A 200 8.71 -0.13 -12.79
C LEU A 200 7.40 -0.64 -12.17
N THR A 201 7.09 -0.28 -10.91
CA THR A 201 5.83 -0.65 -10.27
C THR A 201 4.75 0.42 -10.47
N HIS A 202 5.08 1.69 -10.29
CA HIS A 202 4.12 2.79 -10.38
C HIS A 202 4.86 4.13 -10.52
N GLU A 203 4.27 5.11 -11.20
CA GLU A 203 4.88 6.44 -11.40
C GLU A 203 5.18 7.15 -10.07
N GLY A 204 4.31 6.99 -9.08
CA GLY A 204 4.55 7.50 -7.72
C GLY A 204 5.77 6.90 -7.02
N ALA A 205 6.23 5.75 -7.46
CA ALA A 205 7.44 5.12 -6.91
C ALA A 205 8.74 5.82 -7.35
N LEU A 206 8.71 6.69 -8.34
CA LEU A 206 9.83 7.59 -8.66
C LEU A 206 10.14 8.51 -7.47
N ILE A 207 9.11 8.99 -6.77
CA ILE A 207 9.27 9.79 -5.54
C ILE A 207 9.90 8.94 -4.44
N PHE A 208 9.49 7.67 -4.32
CA PHE A 208 10.09 6.73 -3.36
C PHE A 208 11.58 6.50 -3.65
N ALA A 209 11.92 6.25 -4.90
CA ALA A 209 13.29 6.03 -5.34
C ALA A 209 14.18 7.28 -5.10
N ALA A 210 13.67 8.46 -5.45
CA ALA A 210 14.35 9.73 -5.18
C ALA A 210 14.54 9.97 -3.67
N ALA A 211 13.52 9.69 -2.86
CA ALA A 211 13.60 9.81 -1.40
C ALA A 211 14.65 8.84 -0.81
N ILE A 212 14.74 7.59 -1.30
CA ILE A 212 15.78 6.64 -0.87
C ILE A 212 17.17 7.23 -1.12
N VAL A 213 17.41 7.75 -2.33
CA VAL A 213 18.72 8.36 -2.67
C VAL A 213 18.97 9.60 -1.81
N ALA A 214 17.95 10.44 -1.58
CA ALA A 214 18.08 11.61 -0.72
C ALA A 214 18.47 11.24 0.73
N THR A 215 17.96 10.12 1.28
CA THR A 215 18.36 9.68 2.63
C THR A 215 19.84 9.31 2.73
N LEU A 216 20.49 8.91 1.64
CA LEU A 216 21.90 8.58 1.63
C LEU A 216 22.81 9.83 1.79
N LEU A 217 22.30 11.05 1.54
CA LEU A 217 22.99 12.28 1.86
C LEU A 217 23.27 12.41 3.37
N LEU A 218 22.49 11.74 4.22
CA LEU A 218 22.76 11.67 5.67
C LEU A 218 24.12 11.03 5.99
N ARG A 219 24.66 10.22 5.07
CA ARG A 219 26.00 9.63 5.17
C ARG A 219 27.09 10.54 4.59
N GLY A 220 26.70 11.50 3.77
CA GLY A 220 27.57 12.45 3.08
C GLY A 220 27.49 12.33 1.57
N ALA A 221 27.59 13.45 0.87
CA ALA A 221 27.48 13.52 -0.60
C ALA A 221 28.61 12.76 -1.35
N ARG A 222 29.73 12.49 -0.69
CA ARG A 222 30.86 11.72 -1.25
C ARG A 222 30.87 10.26 -0.83
N ASP A 223 29.85 9.81 -0.05
CA ASP A 223 29.76 8.40 0.35
C ASP A 223 29.52 7.53 -0.90
N ALA A 224 30.26 6.42 -0.99
CA ALA A 224 30.18 5.51 -2.14
C ALA A 224 28.76 4.91 -2.33
N ALA A 225 28.00 4.73 -1.25
CA ALA A 225 26.62 4.24 -1.35
C ALA A 225 25.71 5.30 -1.97
N PHE A 226 25.91 6.60 -1.65
CA PHE A 226 25.15 7.68 -2.28
C PHE A 226 25.44 7.74 -3.79
N VAL A 227 26.70 7.78 -4.19
CA VAL A 227 27.09 7.86 -5.61
C VAL A 227 26.54 6.64 -6.37
N ARG A 228 26.73 5.44 -5.82
CA ARG A 228 26.19 4.20 -6.40
C ARG A 228 24.68 4.26 -6.60
N ALA A 229 23.93 4.64 -5.57
CA ALA A 229 22.48 4.69 -5.63
C ALA A 229 21.97 5.80 -6.58
N ALA A 230 22.65 6.93 -6.66
CA ALA A 230 22.32 8.01 -7.60
C ALA A 230 22.50 7.56 -9.06
N VAL A 231 23.61 6.88 -9.37
CA VAL A 231 23.84 6.29 -10.70
C VAL A 231 22.79 5.23 -11.03
N ILE A 232 22.48 4.35 -10.07
CA ILE A 232 21.44 3.31 -10.24
C ILE A 232 20.07 3.95 -10.47
N LEU A 233 19.71 5.01 -9.73
CA LEU A 233 18.46 5.74 -9.94
C LEU A 233 18.39 6.34 -11.36
N LEU A 234 19.47 6.95 -11.82
CA LEU A 234 19.53 7.49 -13.18
C LEU A 234 19.29 6.37 -14.22
N VAL A 235 19.96 5.22 -14.07
CA VAL A 235 19.76 4.06 -14.95
C VAL A 235 18.30 3.58 -14.89
N ALA A 236 17.72 3.48 -13.69
CA ALA A 236 16.33 3.06 -13.52
C ALA A 236 15.34 4.04 -14.18
N ILE A 237 15.56 5.35 -14.08
CA ILE A 237 14.76 6.37 -14.76
C ILE A 237 14.91 6.26 -16.28
N LEU A 238 16.13 6.04 -16.78
CA LEU A 238 16.34 5.87 -18.23
C LEU A 238 15.64 4.62 -18.76
N VAL A 239 15.68 3.51 -18.03
CA VAL A 239 14.94 2.28 -18.37
C VAL A 239 13.43 2.55 -18.36
N TRP A 240 12.91 3.20 -17.32
CA TRP A 240 11.50 3.58 -17.24
C TRP A 240 11.08 4.48 -18.41
N ALA A 241 11.87 5.48 -18.72
CA ALA A 241 11.62 6.39 -19.84
C ALA A 241 11.67 5.66 -21.20
N ALA A 242 12.65 4.75 -21.38
CA ALA A 242 12.75 3.94 -22.58
C ALA A 242 11.51 3.05 -22.77
N VAL A 243 11.05 2.37 -21.71
CA VAL A 243 9.81 1.59 -21.74
C VAL A 243 8.61 2.49 -22.11
N ARG A 244 8.53 3.69 -21.53
CA ARG A 244 7.44 4.63 -21.76
C ARG A 244 7.41 5.16 -23.20
N VAL A 245 8.57 5.42 -23.79
CA VAL A 245 8.69 5.92 -25.16
C VAL A 245 8.44 4.81 -26.18
N THR A 246 8.98 3.62 -25.93
CA THR A 246 8.81 2.45 -26.83
C THR A 246 7.35 1.98 -26.86
N PHE A 247 6.64 2.14 -25.77
CA PHE A 247 5.28 1.66 -25.58
C PHE A 247 4.44 2.76 -24.92
N PRO A 248 3.99 3.75 -25.71
CA PRO A 248 3.20 4.85 -25.21
C PRO A 248 1.87 4.36 -24.65
N ALA A 249 1.51 4.88 -23.49
CA ALA A 249 0.22 4.61 -22.90
C ALA A 249 -0.89 5.24 -23.77
N ASP A 250 -2.07 4.64 -23.71
CA ASP A 250 -3.28 5.18 -24.32
C ASP A 250 -3.56 6.63 -23.82
N GLU A 251 -4.14 7.48 -24.67
CA GLU A 251 -4.54 8.85 -24.33
C GLU A 251 -5.48 8.89 -23.13
N TYR A 252 -6.36 7.90 -22.98
CA TYR A 252 -7.21 7.74 -21.81
C TYR A 252 -6.36 7.71 -20.52
N PHE A 253 -5.32 6.89 -20.49
CA PHE A 253 -4.42 6.80 -19.34
C PHE A 253 -3.67 8.13 -19.11
N VAL A 254 -3.19 8.78 -20.16
CA VAL A 254 -2.49 10.08 -20.05
C VAL A 254 -3.41 11.14 -19.45
N LYS A 255 -4.67 11.22 -19.89
CA LYS A 255 -5.69 12.13 -19.33
C LYS A 255 -5.90 11.91 -17.83
N TYR A 256 -6.08 10.64 -17.41
CA TYR A 256 -6.30 10.32 -15.99
C TYR A 256 -5.04 10.48 -15.14
N PHE A 257 -3.87 10.20 -15.71
CA PHE A 257 -2.59 10.45 -15.04
C PHE A 257 -2.38 11.95 -14.77
N LEU A 258 -2.60 12.79 -15.76
CA LEU A 258 -2.49 14.26 -15.60
C LEU A 258 -3.50 14.78 -14.58
N ARG A 259 -4.74 14.31 -14.61
CA ARG A 259 -5.76 14.66 -13.61
C ARG A 259 -5.37 14.20 -12.21
N ALA A 260 -4.83 12.99 -12.06
CA ALA A 260 -4.36 12.49 -10.77
C ALA A 260 -3.16 13.29 -10.25
N ALA A 261 -2.23 13.70 -11.13
CA ALA A 261 -1.10 14.55 -10.77
C ALA A 261 -1.57 15.95 -10.33
N MET A 262 -2.52 16.55 -11.03
CA MET A 262 -3.12 17.85 -10.64
C MET A 262 -3.81 17.74 -9.28
N ASN A 263 -4.66 16.74 -9.07
CA ASN A 263 -5.33 16.50 -7.80
C ASN A 263 -4.34 16.33 -6.64
N PHE A 264 -3.17 15.76 -6.89
CA PHE A 264 -2.11 15.65 -5.89
C PHE A 264 -1.58 17.01 -5.44
N PHE A 265 -1.34 17.93 -6.40
CA PHE A 265 -0.85 19.27 -6.09
C PHE A 265 -1.92 20.19 -5.50
N GLU A 266 -3.19 20.00 -5.84
CA GLU A 266 -4.31 20.75 -5.28
C GLU A 266 -4.65 20.35 -3.84
N LEU A 267 -4.02 19.30 -3.29
CA LEU A 267 -4.26 18.78 -1.94
C LEU A 267 -5.73 18.46 -1.62
N ASN A 268 -6.57 18.31 -2.64
CA ASN A 268 -8.00 17.95 -2.53
C ASN A 268 -8.23 16.65 -1.76
N VAL A 269 -7.20 15.83 -1.71
CA VAL A 269 -7.10 14.62 -0.89
C VAL A 269 -7.48 14.83 0.57
N PHE A 270 -7.02 15.93 1.17
CA PHE A 270 -7.28 16.21 2.59
C PHE A 270 -8.70 16.72 2.84
N THR A 271 -9.32 17.31 1.84
CA THR A 271 -10.70 17.84 1.96
C THR A 271 -11.77 16.83 1.56
N ASN A 272 -11.45 15.88 0.69
CA ASN A 272 -12.42 14.97 0.07
C ASN A 272 -12.39 13.54 0.62
N SER A 273 -11.60 13.26 1.67
CA SER A 273 -11.52 11.94 2.27
C SER A 273 -12.05 11.92 3.70
N ASP A 274 -13.21 11.31 3.90
CA ASP A 274 -13.82 11.17 5.23
C ASP A 274 -12.99 10.27 6.14
N VAL A 275 -12.44 9.18 5.64
CA VAL A 275 -11.54 8.30 6.43
C VAL A 275 -10.26 9.03 6.84
N LEU A 276 -9.66 9.82 5.96
CA LEU A 276 -8.47 10.60 6.32
C LEU A 276 -8.82 11.67 7.37
N ARG A 277 -9.95 12.36 7.22
CA ARG A 277 -10.45 13.30 8.23
C ARG A 277 -10.68 12.63 9.58
N LEU A 278 -11.29 11.43 9.56
CA LEU A 278 -11.50 10.64 10.77
C LEU A 278 -10.17 10.24 11.42
N LEU A 279 -9.20 9.76 10.66
CA LEU A 279 -7.86 9.41 11.17
C LEU A 279 -7.13 10.63 11.75
N LEU A 280 -7.08 11.74 11.01
CA LEU A 280 -6.42 12.96 11.46
C LEU A 280 -7.13 13.58 12.67
N GLY A 281 -8.46 13.60 12.66
CA GLY A 281 -9.28 14.05 13.79
C GLY A 281 -9.05 13.20 15.03
N THR A 282 -8.96 11.87 14.88
CA THR A 282 -8.65 10.93 15.96
C THR A 282 -7.28 11.23 16.58
N ILE A 283 -6.23 11.38 15.73
CA ILE A 283 -4.87 11.67 16.19
C ILE A 283 -4.81 13.04 16.87
N ALA A 284 -5.44 14.06 16.29
CA ALA A 284 -5.47 15.43 16.85
C ALA A 284 -6.21 15.45 18.19
N SER A 285 -7.38 14.85 18.29
CA SER A 285 -8.17 14.75 19.52
C SER A 285 -7.42 13.99 20.60
N TYR A 286 -6.78 12.88 20.24
CA TYR A 286 -5.91 12.13 21.15
C TYR A 286 -4.77 12.99 21.68
N ALA A 287 -4.08 13.74 20.81
CA ALA A 287 -2.99 14.62 21.23
C ALA A 287 -3.48 15.68 22.24
N VAL A 288 -4.61 16.35 21.95
CA VAL A 288 -5.20 17.35 22.86
C VAL A 288 -5.52 16.74 24.21
N VAL A 289 -6.25 15.62 24.25
CA VAL A 289 -6.64 14.94 25.51
C VAL A 289 -5.41 14.43 26.25
N PHE A 290 -4.43 13.86 25.53
CA PHE A 290 -3.17 13.39 26.14
C PHE A 290 -2.40 14.53 26.82
N PHE A 291 -2.22 15.67 26.14
CA PHE A 291 -1.49 16.80 26.74
C PHE A 291 -2.25 17.44 27.91
N ALA A 292 -3.58 17.46 27.85
CA ALA A 292 -4.39 17.93 28.98
C ALA A 292 -4.24 17.00 30.20
N LEU A 293 -4.40 15.70 30.00
CA LEU A 293 -4.30 14.72 31.09
C LEU A 293 -2.89 14.55 31.63
N ARG A 294 -1.85 14.76 30.82
CA ARG A 294 -0.45 14.67 31.25
C ARG A 294 -0.13 15.65 32.39
N ARG A 295 -0.84 16.78 32.48
CA ARG A 295 -0.71 17.76 33.58
C ARG A 295 -1.28 17.21 34.89
N LEU A 296 -2.26 16.31 34.84
CA LEU A 296 -2.97 15.76 35.98
C LEU A 296 -2.42 14.38 36.40
N THR A 297 -2.10 13.52 35.46
CA THR A 297 -1.71 12.11 35.67
C THR A 297 -0.60 11.69 34.73
N ALA A 298 0.65 12.07 35.01
CA ALA A 298 1.78 11.91 34.08
C ALA A 298 2.05 10.44 33.64
N ALA A 299 1.83 9.45 34.53
CA ALA A 299 2.18 8.05 34.25
C ALA A 299 1.21 7.37 33.26
N ASN A 300 -0.10 7.58 33.40
CA ASN A 300 -1.15 6.85 32.68
C ASN A 300 -1.94 7.71 31.67
N ALA A 301 -1.51 8.94 31.45
CA ALA A 301 -2.21 9.87 30.55
C ALA A 301 -2.50 9.30 29.17
N HIS A 302 -1.58 8.49 28.62
CA HIS A 302 -1.74 7.84 27.32
C HIS A 302 -2.86 6.78 27.30
N ILE A 303 -3.07 6.05 28.40
CA ILE A 303 -4.14 5.04 28.52
C ILE A 303 -5.49 5.76 28.62
N TYR A 304 -5.62 6.73 29.52
CA TYR A 304 -6.87 7.47 29.70
C TYR A 304 -7.26 8.24 28.43
N ALA A 305 -6.29 8.90 27.77
CA ALA A 305 -6.56 9.58 26.51
C ALA A 305 -7.04 8.61 25.43
N ALA A 306 -6.38 7.45 25.28
CA ALA A 306 -6.79 6.45 24.32
C ALA A 306 -8.20 5.90 24.62
N SER A 307 -8.51 5.63 25.90
CA SER A 307 -9.83 5.14 26.29
C SER A 307 -10.94 6.17 26.04
N ILE A 308 -10.70 7.45 26.36
CA ILE A 308 -11.66 8.54 26.09
C ILE A 308 -11.93 8.66 24.60
N ILE A 309 -10.87 8.68 23.77
CA ILE A 309 -11.04 8.80 22.31
C ILE A 309 -11.69 7.54 21.72
N ALA A 310 -11.34 6.34 22.18
CA ALA A 310 -12.00 5.11 21.75
C ALA A 310 -13.50 5.12 22.08
N ALA A 311 -13.88 5.57 23.27
CA ALA A 311 -15.28 5.74 23.65
C ALA A 311 -15.98 6.79 22.76
N GLY A 312 -15.33 7.91 22.46
CA GLY A 312 -15.84 8.92 21.53
C GLY A 312 -16.03 8.37 20.10
N LEU A 313 -15.10 7.57 19.60
CA LEU A 313 -15.23 6.89 18.31
C LEU A 313 -16.40 5.89 18.30
N ALA A 314 -16.59 5.12 19.39
CA ALA A 314 -17.72 4.21 19.50
C ALA A 314 -19.05 4.96 19.44
N VAL A 315 -19.16 6.09 20.16
CA VAL A 315 -20.35 6.98 20.10
C VAL A 315 -20.54 7.51 18.68
N TYR A 316 -19.45 7.96 18.03
CA TYR A 316 -19.50 8.45 16.65
C TYR A 316 -20.06 7.41 15.70
N TRP A 317 -19.55 6.18 15.69
CA TRP A 317 -20.02 5.12 14.81
C TRP A 317 -21.45 4.63 15.09
N LEU A 318 -21.88 4.64 16.34
CA LEU A 318 -23.21 4.15 16.72
C LEU A 318 -24.31 5.16 16.41
N TRP A 319 -24.04 6.47 16.56
CA TRP A 319 -25.10 7.48 16.48
C TRP A 319 -24.94 8.49 15.35
N PHE A 320 -23.72 8.80 14.94
CA PHE A 320 -23.49 9.90 13.98
C PHE A 320 -23.12 9.42 12.59
N ASP A 321 -22.45 8.30 12.46
CA ASP A 321 -21.97 7.84 11.17
C ASP A 321 -21.97 6.32 11.03
N PRO A 322 -23.12 5.72 10.74
CA PRO A 322 -23.20 4.34 10.32
C PRO A 322 -22.73 4.14 8.87
N THR A 323 -22.41 5.22 8.14
CA THR A 323 -22.15 5.18 6.70
C THR A 323 -20.77 4.64 6.35
N LEU A 324 -20.62 4.29 5.07
CA LEU A 324 -19.41 3.74 4.49
C LEU A 324 -18.50 4.86 3.96
N HIS A 325 -17.29 4.96 4.49
CA HIS A 325 -16.28 5.93 4.02
C HIS A 325 -15.40 5.43 2.86
N ALA A 326 -15.56 4.20 2.43
CA ALA A 326 -14.67 3.55 1.47
C ALA A 326 -14.69 4.12 0.04
N VAL A 327 -15.52 5.14 -0.21
CA VAL A 327 -15.66 5.74 -1.55
C VAL A 327 -14.43 6.56 -1.96
N ASN A 328 -13.59 6.95 -1.01
CA ASN A 328 -12.47 7.87 -1.25
C ASN A 328 -11.17 7.15 -1.65
N ARG A 329 -11.16 6.49 -2.77
CA ARG A 329 -10.14 5.54 -3.23
C ARG A 329 -8.78 6.15 -3.57
N TYR A 330 -8.79 7.37 -4.12
CA TYR A 330 -7.57 7.95 -4.69
C TYR A 330 -6.61 8.53 -3.66
N TYR A 331 -7.10 8.97 -2.51
CA TYR A 331 -6.22 9.61 -1.53
C TYR A 331 -5.24 8.63 -0.86
N LEU A 332 -5.51 7.32 -0.88
CA LEU A 332 -4.55 6.34 -0.41
C LEU A 332 -3.22 6.45 -1.16
N ARG A 333 -3.27 6.61 -2.47
CA ARG A 333 -2.06 6.78 -3.29
C ARG A 333 -1.28 8.01 -2.83
N THR A 334 -1.96 9.13 -2.62
CA THR A 334 -1.35 10.37 -2.13
C THR A 334 -0.77 10.20 -0.72
N LEU A 335 -1.52 9.55 0.17
CA LEU A 335 -1.06 9.29 1.53
C LEU A 335 0.19 8.41 1.55
N LEU A 336 0.23 7.35 0.74
CA LEU A 336 1.40 6.49 0.59
C LEU A 336 2.60 7.26 0.04
N VAL A 337 2.39 8.09 -1.00
CA VAL A 337 3.45 8.88 -1.63
C VAL A 337 4.04 9.90 -0.67
N LEU A 338 3.26 10.47 0.25
CA LEU A 338 3.73 11.44 1.24
C LEU A 338 4.33 10.76 2.49
N ALA A 339 3.60 9.82 3.08
CA ALA A 339 3.96 9.26 4.39
C ALA A 339 5.16 8.29 4.30
N THR A 340 5.23 7.47 3.25
CA THR A 340 6.30 6.46 3.13
C THR A 340 7.70 7.08 3.08
N PRO A 341 7.98 8.10 2.25
CA PRO A 341 9.28 8.77 2.24
C PRO A 341 9.63 9.44 3.58
N ILE A 342 8.67 10.05 4.24
CA ILE A 342 8.87 10.70 5.54
C ILE A 342 9.27 9.65 6.60
N LEU A 343 8.52 8.54 6.68
CA LEU A 343 8.83 7.45 7.59
C LEU A 343 10.16 6.77 7.24
N GLY A 344 10.47 6.64 5.94
CA GLY A 344 11.76 6.13 5.46
C GLY A 344 12.92 7.03 5.85
N ALA A 345 12.77 8.34 5.73
CA ALA A 345 13.78 9.30 6.16
C ALA A 345 14.02 9.24 7.69
N LEU A 346 12.96 9.15 8.48
CA LEU A 346 13.04 8.95 9.92
C LEU A 346 13.76 7.63 10.26
N ALA A 347 13.38 6.54 9.59
CA ALA A 347 14.04 5.25 9.78
C ALA A 347 15.53 5.31 9.47
N ALA A 348 15.93 5.95 8.37
CA ALA A 348 17.33 6.13 7.99
C ALA A 348 18.09 6.98 9.02
N VAL A 349 17.53 8.12 9.49
CA VAL A 349 18.14 8.95 10.53
C VAL A 349 18.40 8.14 11.79
N TYR A 350 17.40 7.42 12.29
CA TYR A 350 17.54 6.65 13.52
C TYR A 350 18.46 5.45 13.38
N ALA A 351 18.43 4.76 12.22
CA ALA A 351 19.32 3.64 11.94
C ALA A 351 20.80 4.10 11.87
N LEU A 352 21.07 5.16 11.10
CA LEU A 352 22.42 5.71 10.95
C LEU A 352 22.95 6.31 12.27
N ALA A 353 22.10 6.94 13.06
CA ALA A 353 22.49 7.43 14.38
C ALA A 353 22.84 6.29 15.34
N ALA A 354 22.05 5.22 15.37
CA ALA A 354 22.32 4.04 16.19
C ALA A 354 23.59 3.31 15.77
N ASP A 355 23.93 3.33 14.47
CA ASP A 355 25.16 2.74 13.91
C ASP A 355 26.38 3.67 14.02
N GLY A 356 26.21 4.92 14.49
CA GLY A 356 27.28 5.93 14.55
C GLY A 356 27.75 6.40 13.16
N ARG A 357 26.92 6.28 12.13
CA ARG A 357 27.22 6.60 10.72
C ARG A 357 26.56 7.88 10.21
N LEU A 358 25.88 8.62 11.06
CA LEU A 358 25.21 9.87 10.70
C LEU A 358 26.25 10.98 10.53
N ALA A 359 26.48 11.45 9.30
CA ALA A 359 27.46 12.49 8.99
C ALA A 359 26.89 13.92 9.16
N LEU A 360 25.61 14.11 8.89
CA LEU A 360 24.96 15.42 9.00
C LEU A 360 24.64 15.76 10.45
N ARG A 361 25.18 16.89 10.92
CA ARG A 361 24.88 17.47 12.24
C ARG A 361 23.92 18.64 12.08
N VAL A 362 22.62 18.34 12.08
CA VAL A 362 21.57 19.35 11.97
C VAL A 362 20.87 19.47 13.33
N PRO A 363 20.64 20.69 13.88
CA PRO A 363 19.98 20.87 15.19
C PRO A 363 18.61 20.20 15.28
N LEU A 364 17.87 20.16 14.16
CA LEU A 364 16.58 19.45 14.10
C LEU A 364 16.74 17.95 14.32
N LEU A 365 17.76 17.32 13.72
CA LEU A 365 18.03 15.89 13.87
C LEU A 365 18.39 15.53 15.31
N SER A 366 19.20 16.37 15.98
CA SER A 366 19.54 16.15 17.39
C SER A 366 18.31 16.24 18.31
N ARG A 367 17.39 17.16 18.04
CA ARG A 367 16.09 17.25 18.76
C ARG A 367 15.20 16.03 18.53
N LEU A 368 15.10 15.55 17.29
CA LEU A 368 14.34 14.32 16.95
C LEU A 368 14.93 13.09 17.65
N LEU A 369 16.25 12.96 17.66
CA LEU A 369 16.95 11.87 18.35
C LEU A 369 16.74 11.93 19.86
N ALA A 370 16.78 13.12 20.46
CA ALA A 370 16.52 13.34 21.88
C ALA A 370 15.03 13.06 22.25
N ALA A 371 14.09 13.44 21.39
CA ALA A 371 12.66 13.18 21.62
C ALA A 371 12.34 11.69 21.67
N ARG A 372 13.00 10.87 20.82
CA ARG A 372 12.85 9.40 20.86
C ARG A 372 13.30 8.81 22.20
N ALA A 373 14.27 9.40 22.85
CA ALA A 373 14.81 8.89 24.11
C ALA A 373 13.82 8.98 25.29
N SER A 374 12.66 9.68 25.12
CA SER A 374 11.66 9.77 26.19
C SER A 374 10.66 8.60 26.14
N GLY A 375 10.62 7.79 27.19
CA GLY A 375 9.63 6.69 27.32
C GLY A 375 8.17 7.18 27.30
N GLY A 376 7.93 8.45 27.61
CA GLY A 376 6.60 9.09 27.53
C GLY A 376 6.13 9.31 26.10
N ALA A 377 7.03 9.75 25.21
CA ALA A 377 6.71 9.93 23.79
C ALA A 377 6.43 8.57 23.11
N ALA A 378 7.22 7.54 23.41
CA ALA A 378 7.00 6.20 22.89
C ALA A 378 5.62 5.63 23.27
N ARG A 379 5.21 5.80 24.53
CA ARG A 379 3.86 5.40 25.01
C ARG A 379 2.75 6.20 24.33
N ALA A 380 2.94 7.50 24.15
CA ALA A 380 1.96 8.33 23.43
C ALA A 380 1.79 7.89 21.97
N ILE A 381 2.89 7.61 21.26
CA ILE A 381 2.84 7.09 19.88
C ILE A 381 2.15 5.71 19.84
N ALA A 382 2.42 4.84 20.80
CA ALA A 382 1.75 3.55 20.90
C ALA A 382 0.23 3.69 21.10
N GLY A 383 -0.21 4.61 21.97
CA GLY A 383 -1.63 4.94 22.16
C GLY A 383 -2.29 5.46 20.87
N ALA A 384 -1.63 6.36 20.15
CA ALA A 384 -2.10 6.86 18.87
C ALA A 384 -2.20 5.73 17.81
N LEU A 385 -1.20 4.87 17.74
CA LEU A 385 -1.20 3.72 16.81
C LEU A 385 -2.37 2.77 17.12
N MET A 386 -2.65 2.48 18.38
CA MET A 386 -3.79 1.64 18.77
C MET A 386 -5.14 2.25 18.31
N LEU A 387 -5.31 3.56 18.43
CA LEU A 387 -6.52 4.24 17.93
C LEU A 387 -6.62 4.20 16.40
N VAL A 388 -5.51 4.40 15.70
CA VAL A 388 -5.46 4.27 14.24
C VAL A 388 -5.84 2.84 13.83
N LEU A 389 -5.32 1.82 14.50
CA LEU A 389 -5.68 0.42 14.23
C LEU A 389 -7.15 0.13 14.52
N LEU A 390 -7.73 0.74 15.55
CA LEU A 390 -9.17 0.64 15.84
C LEU A 390 -10.00 1.23 14.70
N VAL A 391 -9.65 2.42 14.21
CA VAL A 391 -10.33 3.03 13.04
C VAL A 391 -10.19 2.13 11.82
N HIS A 392 -8.99 1.62 11.53
CA HIS A 392 -8.78 0.70 10.42
C HIS A 392 -9.62 -0.58 10.55
N ALA A 393 -9.73 -1.16 11.74
CA ALA A 393 -10.51 -2.38 11.95
C ALA A 393 -12.00 -2.15 11.67
N VAL A 394 -12.58 -1.08 12.22
CA VAL A 394 -14.01 -0.78 12.04
C VAL A 394 -14.33 -0.41 10.59
N GLU A 395 -13.54 0.49 9.99
CA GLU A 395 -13.77 0.91 8.60
C GLU A 395 -13.53 -0.23 7.60
N THR A 396 -12.59 -1.14 7.88
CA THR A 396 -12.41 -2.37 7.09
C THR A 396 -13.64 -3.27 7.20
N ALA A 397 -14.17 -3.49 8.41
CA ALA A 397 -15.37 -4.33 8.60
C ALA A 397 -16.57 -3.77 7.85
N LYS A 398 -16.81 -2.46 7.91
CA LYS A 398 -17.86 -1.78 7.12
C LYS A 398 -17.64 -1.98 5.63
N PHE A 399 -16.41 -1.75 5.16
CA PHE A 399 -16.08 -1.86 3.74
C PHE A 399 -16.29 -3.28 3.20
N VAL A 400 -15.74 -4.31 3.86
CA VAL A 400 -15.84 -5.69 3.35
C VAL A 400 -17.27 -6.21 3.35
N THR A 401 -18.10 -5.76 4.32
CA THR A 401 -19.53 -6.08 4.36
C THR A 401 -20.28 -5.44 3.19
N ALA A 402 -20.07 -4.15 2.98
CA ALA A 402 -20.68 -3.44 1.87
C ALA A 402 -20.19 -3.97 0.50
N TRP A 403 -18.90 -4.30 0.38
CA TRP A 403 -18.36 -4.93 -0.81
C TRP A 403 -18.98 -6.30 -1.11
N ALA A 404 -19.15 -7.14 -0.11
CA ALA A 404 -19.83 -8.43 -0.27
C ALA A 404 -21.25 -8.26 -0.80
N ASN A 405 -22.01 -7.30 -0.25
CA ASN A 405 -23.36 -6.98 -0.68
C ASN A 405 -23.40 -6.38 -2.10
N TYR A 406 -22.50 -5.44 -2.40
CA TYR A 406 -22.38 -4.85 -3.74
C TYR A 406 -22.06 -5.92 -4.80
N LYS A 407 -21.07 -6.79 -4.54
CA LYS A 407 -20.71 -7.90 -5.41
C LYS A 407 -21.90 -8.85 -5.64
N ALA A 408 -22.68 -9.15 -4.60
CA ALA A 408 -23.88 -9.97 -4.72
C ALA A 408 -24.96 -9.28 -5.57
N ALA A 409 -25.15 -7.97 -5.41
CA ALA A 409 -26.11 -7.19 -6.21
C ALA A 409 -25.69 -7.15 -7.69
N VAL A 410 -24.39 -6.89 -8.00
CA VAL A 410 -23.87 -6.94 -9.37
C VAL A 410 -24.11 -8.32 -9.99
N ARG A 411 -23.82 -9.40 -9.24
CA ARG A 411 -24.05 -10.77 -9.69
C ARG A 411 -25.52 -11.05 -9.97
N ALA A 412 -26.41 -10.59 -9.10
CA ALA A 412 -27.86 -10.77 -9.27
C ALA A 412 -28.35 -10.05 -10.53
N LEU A 413 -27.91 -8.82 -10.79
CA LEU A 413 -28.24 -8.10 -12.01
C LEU A 413 -27.65 -8.77 -13.26
N ALA A 414 -26.41 -9.21 -13.20
CA ALA A 414 -25.73 -9.87 -14.32
C ALA A 414 -26.38 -11.20 -14.69
N MET A 415 -27.03 -11.89 -13.75
CA MET A 415 -27.71 -13.17 -13.98
C MET A 415 -29.23 -13.04 -14.13
N GLY A 416 -29.78 -11.86 -13.85
CA GLY A 416 -31.22 -11.61 -13.87
C GLY A 416 -31.85 -11.64 -15.26
N ALA A 417 -33.17 -11.92 -15.31
CA ALA A 417 -33.92 -11.97 -16.56
C ALA A 417 -34.48 -10.61 -17.03
N ALA A 418 -34.58 -9.60 -16.13
CA ALA A 418 -35.17 -8.31 -16.45
C ALA A 418 -34.24 -7.46 -17.34
N SER A 419 -34.68 -7.12 -18.55
CA SER A 419 -34.01 -6.13 -19.42
C SER A 419 -34.18 -4.70 -18.87
N ASP A 420 -33.32 -3.80 -19.28
CA ASP A 420 -33.45 -2.37 -19.02
C ASP A 420 -33.84 -1.66 -20.34
N PRO A 421 -35.12 -1.33 -20.53
CA PRO A 421 -35.60 -0.68 -21.76
C PRO A 421 -34.88 0.63 -22.06
N ALA A 422 -34.38 1.33 -21.01
CA ALA A 422 -33.69 2.61 -21.16
C ALA A 422 -32.32 2.48 -21.82
N LEU A 423 -31.74 1.26 -21.89
CA LEU A 423 -30.47 1.01 -22.55
C LEU A 423 -30.62 0.53 -24.01
N GLY A 424 -31.88 0.29 -24.48
CA GLY A 424 -32.15 -0.10 -25.87
C GLY A 424 -31.67 -1.47 -26.29
N ASP A 425 -30.90 -2.18 -25.48
CA ASP A 425 -30.37 -3.51 -25.75
C ASP A 425 -30.54 -4.44 -24.53
N PRO A 426 -31.24 -5.59 -24.70
CA PRO A 426 -31.53 -6.51 -23.60
C PRO A 426 -30.28 -7.19 -23.01
N ARG A 427 -29.10 -7.05 -23.64
CA ARG A 427 -27.83 -7.59 -23.14
C ARG A 427 -27.18 -6.75 -22.05
N PHE A 428 -27.73 -5.56 -21.79
CA PHE A 428 -27.23 -4.64 -20.78
C PHE A 428 -28.25 -4.36 -19.69
N VAL A 429 -27.74 -4.04 -18.50
CA VAL A 429 -28.50 -3.59 -17.34
C VAL A 429 -27.78 -2.44 -16.64
N SER A 430 -28.48 -1.38 -16.27
CA SER A 430 -27.88 -0.24 -15.56
C SER A 430 -27.50 -0.61 -14.13
N SER A 431 -26.33 -0.17 -13.69
CA SER A 431 -25.89 -0.19 -12.29
C SER A 431 -26.78 0.68 -11.38
N ASP A 432 -27.57 1.62 -11.92
CA ASP A 432 -28.54 2.44 -11.16
C ASP A 432 -29.59 1.60 -10.43
N ARG A 433 -29.77 0.33 -10.84
CA ARG A 433 -30.64 -0.62 -10.13
C ARG A 433 -30.05 -1.17 -8.84
N ILE A 434 -28.78 -0.97 -8.59
CA ILE A 434 -28.15 -1.29 -7.31
C ILE A 434 -28.56 -0.21 -6.30
N PRO A 435 -28.92 -0.59 -5.04
CA PRO A 435 -29.20 0.39 -3.99
C PRO A 435 -28.11 1.48 -3.91
N ALA A 436 -28.51 2.74 -3.80
CA ALA A 436 -27.64 3.90 -3.93
C ALA A 436 -26.48 3.90 -2.91
N ASP A 437 -26.70 3.39 -1.71
CA ASP A 437 -25.70 3.22 -0.66
C ASP A 437 -24.59 2.22 -1.05
N LEU A 438 -24.95 1.14 -1.75
CA LEU A 438 -24.03 0.16 -2.28
C LEU A 438 -23.39 0.64 -3.59
N ASN A 439 -24.15 1.33 -4.45
CA ASN A 439 -23.64 1.81 -5.74
C ASN A 439 -22.50 2.83 -5.61
N ARG A 440 -22.35 3.45 -4.44
CA ARG A 440 -21.15 4.24 -4.09
C ARG A 440 -19.85 3.45 -4.24
N LEU A 441 -19.87 2.11 -4.17
CA LEU A 441 -18.72 1.24 -4.42
C LEU A 441 -18.46 1.03 -5.91
N SER A 442 -19.39 1.41 -6.79
CA SER A 442 -19.19 1.28 -8.23
C SER A 442 -17.91 2.01 -8.66
N TRP A 443 -17.15 1.34 -9.46
CA TRP A 443 -16.07 1.96 -10.19
C TRP A 443 -16.47 1.96 -11.67
N PHE A 444 -17.01 3.06 -12.09
CA PHE A 444 -17.74 3.23 -13.33
C PHE A 444 -17.03 2.65 -14.59
N SER A 445 -15.70 2.72 -14.65
CA SER A 445 -14.93 2.19 -15.76
C SER A 445 -14.69 0.67 -15.71
N THR A 446 -15.13 -0.04 -14.65
CA THR A 446 -14.80 -1.46 -14.45
C THR A 446 -15.98 -2.34 -14.05
N THR A 447 -17.17 -1.78 -13.83
CA THR A 447 -18.38 -2.53 -13.38
C THR A 447 -18.77 -3.63 -14.35
N HIS A 448 -18.61 -3.42 -15.64
CA HIS A 448 -18.89 -4.43 -16.66
C HIS A 448 -17.92 -5.61 -16.61
N PHE A 449 -16.62 -5.38 -16.31
CA PHE A 449 -15.68 -6.47 -16.06
C PHE A 449 -16.05 -7.24 -14.79
N LEU A 450 -16.47 -6.52 -13.74
CA LEU A 450 -16.93 -7.14 -12.51
C LEU A 450 -18.11 -8.07 -12.79
N SER A 451 -19.08 -7.65 -13.61
CA SER A 451 -20.25 -8.48 -13.96
C SER A 451 -19.85 -9.81 -14.62
N VAL A 452 -18.75 -9.82 -15.37
CA VAL A 452 -18.21 -11.05 -15.97
C VAL A 452 -17.55 -11.93 -14.93
N VAL A 453 -16.63 -11.37 -14.13
CA VAL A 453 -15.80 -12.19 -13.22
C VAL A 453 -16.59 -12.74 -12.03
N VAL A 454 -17.71 -12.13 -11.65
CA VAL A 454 -18.62 -12.65 -10.61
C VAL A 454 -19.64 -13.65 -11.13
N ALA A 455 -19.86 -13.69 -12.46
CA ALA A 455 -20.83 -14.62 -13.06
C ALA A 455 -20.32 -16.07 -12.99
N PRO A 456 -21.22 -17.07 -12.84
CA PRO A 456 -20.85 -18.47 -12.97
C PRO A 456 -20.17 -18.71 -14.31
N ASN A 457 -19.01 -19.35 -14.25
CA ASN A 457 -18.28 -19.68 -15.46
C ASN A 457 -17.91 -18.47 -16.35
N PHE A 458 -17.86 -17.24 -15.83
CA PHE A 458 -17.58 -16.00 -16.56
C PHE A 458 -18.58 -15.71 -17.69
N LEU A 459 -19.82 -16.15 -17.54
CA LEU A 459 -20.88 -15.92 -18.49
C LEU A 459 -22.07 -15.21 -17.81
N PRO A 460 -22.05 -13.91 -17.80
CA PRO A 460 -23.21 -13.13 -17.42
C PRO A 460 -24.31 -13.28 -18.49
N ALA A 461 -25.56 -13.33 -18.07
CA ALA A 461 -26.68 -13.18 -19.00
C ALA A 461 -26.75 -11.74 -19.53
N ARG A 462 -26.28 -10.78 -18.73
CA ARG A 462 -26.18 -9.36 -19.06
C ARG A 462 -24.90 -8.74 -18.51
N LEU A 463 -24.42 -7.70 -19.17
CA LEU A 463 -23.36 -6.85 -18.64
C LEU A 463 -23.98 -5.71 -17.83
N VAL A 464 -23.51 -5.53 -16.59
CA VAL A 464 -23.87 -4.37 -15.76
C VAL A 464 -23.02 -3.19 -16.19
N VAL A 465 -23.64 -2.08 -16.51
CA VAL A 465 -22.96 -0.88 -17.03
C VAL A 465 -23.39 0.37 -16.29
N ASP A 466 -22.48 1.31 -16.15
CA ASP A 466 -22.74 2.64 -15.62
C ASP A 466 -23.04 3.60 -16.78
N ARG A 467 -24.14 4.38 -16.71
CA ARG A 467 -24.63 5.18 -17.83
C ARG A 467 -23.68 6.27 -18.28
N ASP A 468 -22.98 6.90 -17.34
CA ASP A 468 -22.15 8.07 -17.57
C ASP A 468 -20.66 7.74 -17.58
N ALA A 469 -20.31 6.47 -17.75
CA ALA A 469 -18.92 6.06 -17.68
C ALA A 469 -18.23 6.08 -19.05
N ASP A 470 -17.09 6.72 -19.12
CA ASP A 470 -16.10 6.45 -20.16
C ASP A 470 -15.54 5.04 -19.89
N PHE A 471 -15.78 4.10 -20.78
CA PHE A 471 -15.28 2.75 -20.62
C PHE A 471 -13.84 2.65 -21.11
N VAL A 472 -13.07 1.99 -20.30
CA VAL A 472 -11.79 1.46 -20.68
C VAL A 472 -12.03 0.31 -21.65
N TRP A 473 -11.13 0.12 -22.49
CA TRP A 473 -10.97 -0.87 -23.52
C TRP A 473 -11.51 -2.28 -23.16
N LEU A 474 -12.37 -2.81 -24.02
CA LEU A 474 -12.99 -4.12 -23.94
C LEU A 474 -12.79 -4.84 -25.27
N SER A 475 -11.60 -5.35 -25.54
CA SER A 475 -11.34 -6.17 -26.70
C SER A 475 -11.10 -7.62 -26.32
N CYS A 476 -11.51 -8.54 -27.19
CA CYS A 476 -11.04 -9.89 -27.17
C CYS A 476 -9.98 -10.17 -28.21
N GLU A 477 -9.62 -9.20 -28.91
CA GLU A 477 -8.47 -9.29 -29.79
C GLU A 477 -7.22 -9.02 -28.94
N THR A 478 -6.14 -9.64 -29.30
CA THR A 478 -4.85 -9.50 -28.65
C THR A 478 -4.24 -8.11 -28.91
N ALA A 479 -3.06 -7.87 -28.41
CA ALA A 479 -2.29 -6.63 -28.46
C ALA A 479 -2.27 -5.83 -29.78
N THR A 480 -2.78 -6.38 -30.85
CA THR A 480 -2.91 -5.74 -32.16
C THR A 480 -4.23 -4.99 -32.37
N ALA A 481 -5.18 -5.16 -31.44
CA ALA A 481 -6.43 -4.41 -31.50
C ALA A 481 -6.16 -2.93 -31.33
N ASN A 482 -6.75 -2.14 -32.20
CA ASN A 482 -6.59 -0.70 -32.15
C ASN A 482 -7.31 -0.15 -30.91
N ALA A 483 -6.56 0.36 -29.95
CA ALA A 483 -7.10 0.84 -28.67
C ALA A 483 -8.21 1.91 -28.86
N GLU A 484 -8.15 2.71 -29.93
CA GLU A 484 -9.21 3.64 -30.28
C GLU A 484 -10.50 2.95 -30.72
N ALA A 485 -10.40 1.83 -31.44
CA ALA A 485 -11.59 1.08 -31.89
C ALA A 485 -12.35 0.45 -30.71
N ASP A 486 -11.69 0.24 -29.58
CA ASP A 486 -12.21 -0.49 -28.44
C ASP A 486 -12.64 0.40 -27.27
N ARG A 487 -12.49 1.71 -27.38
CA ARG A 487 -13.06 2.66 -26.43
C ARG A 487 -14.57 2.63 -26.50
N VAL A 488 -15.19 2.35 -25.38
CA VAL A 488 -16.63 2.31 -25.28
C VAL A 488 -17.11 3.60 -24.60
N VAL A 489 -17.84 4.39 -25.36
CA VAL A 489 -18.64 5.48 -24.82
C VAL A 489 -19.99 4.90 -24.36
N PRO A 490 -20.57 5.32 -23.24
CA PRO A 490 -21.82 4.76 -22.72
C PRO A 490 -22.97 4.66 -23.75
N ALA A 491 -23.02 5.60 -24.68
CA ALA A 491 -24.01 5.61 -25.75
C ALA A 491 -23.72 4.64 -26.91
N ASP A 492 -22.55 4.01 -26.95
CA ASP A 492 -22.18 3.10 -28.06
C ASP A 492 -22.37 1.63 -27.70
N SER A 493 -23.64 1.21 -27.69
CA SER A 493 -24.02 -0.19 -27.43
C SER A 493 -23.35 -1.21 -28.36
N ARG A 494 -22.91 -0.83 -29.56
CA ARG A 494 -22.32 -1.75 -30.55
C ARG A 494 -20.98 -2.31 -30.11
N ARG A 495 -20.19 -1.57 -29.34
CA ARG A 495 -18.90 -2.02 -28.84
C ARG A 495 -19.06 -2.99 -27.64
N LEU A 496 -20.02 -2.68 -26.75
CA LEU A 496 -20.40 -3.58 -25.66
C LEU A 496 -20.99 -4.91 -26.19
N VAL A 497 -21.75 -4.85 -27.29
CA VAL A 497 -22.23 -6.03 -27.99
C VAL A 497 -21.08 -6.89 -28.49
N ARG A 498 -20.08 -6.31 -29.14
CA ARG A 498 -18.88 -7.03 -29.58
C ARG A 498 -18.12 -7.67 -28.42
N ALA A 499 -17.97 -6.98 -27.32
CA ALA A 499 -17.35 -7.53 -26.11
C ALA A 499 -18.11 -8.73 -25.56
N HIS A 500 -19.44 -8.65 -25.51
CA HIS A 500 -20.30 -9.76 -25.07
C HIS A 500 -20.19 -10.96 -26.04
N GLU A 501 -20.26 -10.75 -27.31
CA GLU A 501 -20.12 -11.79 -28.34
C GLU A 501 -18.74 -12.46 -28.29
N CYS A 502 -17.73 -11.69 -27.99
CA CYS A 502 -16.37 -12.12 -27.86
C CYS A 502 -16.18 -13.09 -26.68
N LEU A 503 -16.75 -12.79 -25.53
CA LEU A 503 -16.76 -13.69 -24.38
C LEU A 503 -17.43 -15.04 -24.73
N HIS A 504 -18.50 -15.01 -25.54
CA HIS A 504 -19.18 -16.21 -25.97
C HIS A 504 -18.42 -17.01 -27.04
N ARG A 505 -17.68 -16.35 -27.96
CA ARG A 505 -16.88 -17.05 -29.00
C ARG A 505 -15.69 -17.79 -28.39
N ARG A 506 -14.94 -17.21 -27.46
CA ARG A 506 -13.79 -17.87 -26.81
C ARG A 506 -14.15 -19.18 -26.09
N ARG A 507 -15.42 -19.37 -25.72
CA ARG A 507 -15.89 -20.62 -25.12
C ARG A 507 -16.11 -21.77 -26.08
N ARG A 508 -16.39 -21.49 -27.34
CA ARG A 508 -16.62 -22.55 -28.33
C ARG A 508 -15.33 -23.24 -28.80
N GLY A 509 -14.20 -22.91 -28.18
CA GLY A 509 -12.87 -23.45 -28.49
C GLY A 509 -12.22 -22.72 -29.67
N PRO A 510 -10.91 -22.86 -29.85
CA PRO A 510 -10.29 -22.41 -31.07
C PRO A 510 -10.95 -23.19 -32.20
N VAL A 511 -11.54 -22.50 -33.16
CA VAL A 511 -11.80 -23.09 -34.46
C VAL A 511 -10.43 -23.57 -34.96
N ARG A 512 -10.23 -24.87 -34.96
CA ARG A 512 -9.00 -25.51 -35.45
C ARG A 512 -8.73 -25.12 -36.88
#